data_5d56929707b7b1bda95e385d0c48504d
#
_entry.id   5d56929707b7b1bda95e385d0c48504d
#
_cell.length_a   1.000
_cell.length_b   1.000
_cell.length_c   1.000
_cell.angle_alpha   90.00
_cell.angle_beta   90.00
_cell.angle_gamma   90.00
#
_symmetry.space_group_name_H-M   'P 1'
#
loop_
_entity.id
_entity.type
_entity.pdbx_description
1 polymer ?
#
loop_
_entity_poly.entity_id
_entity_poly.type
_entity_poly.pdbx_seq_one_letter_code
_entity_poly.pdbx_strand_id
1 'polypeptide(L)'
;QAVPGLVVLDGPAVDPLKVTLVLGGTGADGNAVEADLMASGMPVELADRDTLVAFVSFADTAETLGALGDSLIESIARHRGPARLAVTAAAYAVTPEQAVAPRDAFFAEREALPIGATEGRVSAELVAPYPPGIPVLAPGERVTRSVLDALASARASGIRIAYAADPTLSTLLCLRDG
;
A
#
# COMPACT_ATOMS: atom_id res chain seq x y z
N GLN A 1 -1.81 23.83 -14.97
CA GLN A 1 -0.44 23.71 -15.50
C GLN A 1 -0.10 22.22 -15.61
N ALA A 2 0.42 21.74 -16.75
CA ALA A 2 0.84 20.35 -16.90
C ALA A 2 2.11 20.12 -16.05
N VAL A 3 2.08 19.09 -15.18
CA VAL A 3 3.26 18.65 -14.42
C VAL A 3 3.92 17.51 -15.22
N PRO A 4 5.12 17.71 -15.80
CA PRO A 4 5.76 16.68 -16.59
C PRO A 4 5.99 15.40 -15.79
N GLY A 5 5.57 14.25 -16.34
CA GLY A 5 5.69 12.94 -15.71
C GLY A 5 4.56 12.57 -14.74
N LEU A 6 3.67 13.51 -14.40
CA LEU A 6 2.46 13.20 -13.64
C LEU A 6 1.40 12.60 -14.55
N VAL A 7 0.79 11.52 -14.09
CA VAL A 7 -0.40 10.95 -14.74
C VAL A 7 -1.58 11.07 -13.77
N VAL A 8 -2.68 11.62 -14.25
CA VAL A 8 -3.97 11.61 -13.55
C VAL A 8 -4.80 10.50 -14.19
N LEU A 9 -5.27 9.55 -13.39
CA LEU A 9 -6.12 8.48 -13.93
C LEU A 9 -7.48 9.06 -14.29
N ASP A 10 -7.97 8.76 -15.48
CA ASP A 10 -9.27 9.15 -15.98
C ASP A 10 -9.91 8.01 -16.80
N GLY A 11 -11.16 8.21 -17.23
CA GLY A 11 -11.87 7.29 -18.10
C GLY A 11 -13.12 6.68 -17.47
N PRO A 12 -13.90 5.92 -18.25
CA PRO A 12 -15.24 5.45 -17.87
C PRO A 12 -15.24 4.43 -16.70
N ALA A 13 -14.08 3.82 -16.41
CA ALA A 13 -13.92 2.87 -15.30
C ALA A 13 -13.34 3.52 -14.03
N VAL A 14 -13.05 4.83 -14.06
CA VAL A 14 -12.47 5.56 -12.92
C VAL A 14 -13.57 6.34 -12.22
N ASP A 15 -13.61 6.24 -10.89
CA ASP A 15 -14.51 7.04 -10.07
C ASP A 15 -14.07 8.53 -10.13
N PRO A 16 -14.89 9.44 -10.68
CA PRO A 16 -14.53 10.83 -10.84
C PRO A 16 -14.34 11.59 -9.51
N LEU A 17 -14.83 11.05 -8.40
CA LEU A 17 -14.64 11.62 -7.06
C LEU A 17 -13.32 11.15 -6.41
N LYS A 18 -12.62 10.19 -7.00
CA LYS A 18 -11.31 9.72 -6.55
C LYS A 18 -10.22 10.17 -7.51
N VAL A 19 -9.67 11.33 -7.24
CA VAL A 19 -8.57 11.88 -8.05
C VAL A 19 -7.30 11.10 -7.74
N THR A 20 -6.94 10.18 -8.63
CA THR A 20 -5.77 9.31 -8.48
C THR A 20 -4.62 9.84 -9.33
N LEU A 21 -3.51 10.16 -8.67
CA LEU A 21 -2.29 10.68 -9.26
C LEU A 21 -1.21 9.60 -9.24
N VAL A 22 -0.57 9.34 -10.39
CA VAL A 22 0.60 8.45 -10.48
C VAL A 22 1.84 9.35 -10.59
N LEU A 23 2.68 9.30 -9.56
CA LEU A 23 3.80 10.21 -9.35
C LEU A 23 5.14 9.68 -9.87
N GLY A 24 5.24 8.38 -10.16
CA GLY A 24 6.50 7.73 -10.52
C GLY A 24 7.26 8.45 -11.62
N GLY A 25 6.58 8.92 -12.67
CA GLY A 25 7.19 9.69 -13.77
C GLY A 25 7.73 11.07 -13.37
N THR A 26 7.28 11.63 -12.24
CA THR A 26 7.81 12.91 -11.71
C THR A 26 9.05 12.71 -10.87
N GLY A 27 9.28 11.48 -10.37
CA GLY A 27 10.29 11.16 -9.38
C GLY A 27 9.97 11.61 -7.95
N ALA A 28 8.86 12.32 -7.72
CA ALA A 28 8.44 12.74 -6.38
C ALA A 28 7.99 11.54 -5.54
N ASP A 29 8.29 11.55 -4.24
CA ASP A 29 7.81 10.57 -3.28
C ASP A 29 6.42 11.00 -2.78
N GLY A 30 5.40 10.18 -3.03
CA GLY A 30 4.02 10.49 -2.64
C GLY A 30 3.82 10.64 -1.14
N ASN A 31 4.59 9.91 -0.31
CA ASN A 31 4.52 10.07 1.15
C ASN A 31 5.06 11.44 1.58
N ALA A 32 6.08 11.96 0.90
CA ALA A 32 6.59 13.30 1.17
C ALA A 32 5.60 14.38 0.71
N VAL A 33 4.95 14.17 -0.44
CA VAL A 33 3.88 15.04 -0.93
C VAL A 33 2.69 15.04 0.04
N GLU A 34 2.26 13.87 0.52
CA GLU A 34 1.21 13.75 1.54
C GLU A 34 1.57 14.52 2.82
N ALA A 35 2.80 14.40 3.31
CA ALA A 35 3.24 15.11 4.51
C ALA A 35 3.14 16.64 4.36
N ASP A 36 3.50 17.17 3.19
CA ASP A 36 3.36 18.60 2.90
C ASP A 36 1.89 19.05 2.88
N LEU A 37 1.02 18.25 2.23
CA LEU A 37 -0.42 18.54 2.17
C LEU A 37 -1.05 18.47 3.57
N MET A 38 -0.70 17.46 4.36
CA MET A 38 -1.13 17.33 5.76
C MET A 38 -0.73 18.56 6.59
N ALA A 39 0.53 19.03 6.44
CA ALA A 39 1.02 20.22 7.13
C ALA A 39 0.27 21.49 6.71
N SER A 40 -0.29 21.52 5.49
CA SER A 40 -1.10 22.60 4.96
C SER A 40 -2.60 22.45 5.28
N GLY A 41 -3.00 21.45 6.07
CA GLY A 41 -4.39 21.19 6.42
C GLY A 41 -5.24 20.60 5.28
N MET A 42 -4.60 19.98 4.30
CA MET A 42 -5.24 19.34 3.13
C MET A 42 -4.95 17.83 3.13
N PRO A 43 -5.52 17.05 4.06
CA PRO A 43 -5.31 15.61 4.10
C PRO A 43 -5.82 14.95 2.82
N VAL A 44 -5.10 13.94 2.34
CA VAL A 44 -5.52 13.08 1.23
C VAL A 44 -5.99 11.73 1.76
N GLU A 45 -6.70 10.96 0.93
CA GLU A 45 -7.25 9.67 1.32
C GLU A 45 -6.15 8.61 1.49
N LEU A 46 -5.16 8.65 0.60
CA LEU A 46 -4.13 7.62 0.53
C LEU A 46 -2.90 8.14 -0.21
N ALA A 47 -1.74 7.80 0.28
CA ALA A 47 -0.49 7.95 -0.46
C ALA A 47 0.43 6.75 -0.28
N ASP A 48 1.15 6.43 -1.32
CA ASP A 48 2.35 5.61 -1.29
C ASP A 48 3.46 6.33 -2.06
N ARG A 49 4.61 5.68 -2.22
CA ARG A 49 5.76 6.29 -2.92
C ARG A 49 5.42 6.81 -4.32
N ASP A 50 4.58 6.09 -5.06
CA ASP A 50 4.34 6.35 -6.48
C ASP A 50 2.89 6.76 -6.80
N THR A 51 1.99 6.74 -5.79
CA THR A 51 0.56 7.02 -5.97
C THR A 51 0.05 7.95 -4.87
N LEU A 52 -0.90 8.82 -5.23
CA LEU A 52 -1.64 9.65 -4.28
C LEU A 52 -3.10 9.68 -4.71
N VAL A 53 -4.02 9.53 -3.76
CA VAL A 53 -5.46 9.59 -3.99
C VAL A 53 -6.07 10.68 -3.14
N ALA A 54 -6.71 11.66 -3.78
CA ALA A 54 -7.55 12.65 -3.12
C ALA A 54 -9.02 12.33 -3.35
N PHE A 55 -9.84 12.57 -2.34
CA PHE A 55 -11.29 12.35 -2.39
C PHE A 55 -11.98 13.70 -2.56
N VAL A 56 -12.85 13.81 -3.57
CA VAL A 56 -13.71 14.98 -3.77
C VAL A 56 -15.07 14.69 -3.16
N SER A 57 -15.55 15.55 -2.29
CA SER A 57 -16.81 15.40 -1.58
C SER A 57 -17.79 16.54 -1.92
N PHE A 58 -19.03 16.42 -1.42
CA PHE A 58 -20.04 17.48 -1.56
C PHE A 58 -19.69 18.76 -0.78
N ALA A 59 -18.72 18.73 0.12
CA ALA A 59 -18.23 19.88 0.86
C ALA A 59 -17.17 20.67 0.08
N ASP A 60 -16.64 20.11 -1.01
CA ASP A 60 -15.62 20.78 -1.80
C ASP A 60 -16.20 21.79 -2.77
N THR A 61 -15.47 22.85 -2.96
CA THR A 61 -15.78 23.95 -3.88
C THR A 61 -14.69 24.09 -4.94
N ALA A 62 -14.95 24.87 -5.99
CA ALA A 62 -13.90 25.17 -6.97
C ALA A 62 -12.67 25.86 -6.34
N GLU A 63 -12.87 26.59 -5.25
CA GLU A 63 -11.79 27.24 -4.50
C GLU A 63 -10.94 26.21 -3.73
N THR A 64 -11.57 25.28 -2.98
CA THR A 64 -10.85 24.25 -2.22
C THR A 64 -10.09 23.31 -3.16
N LEU A 65 -10.71 22.92 -4.28
CA LEU A 65 -10.06 22.08 -5.29
C LEU A 65 -8.92 22.82 -6.01
N GLY A 66 -9.08 24.11 -6.27
CA GLY A 66 -8.02 24.95 -6.82
C GLY A 66 -6.81 25.01 -5.87
N ALA A 67 -7.05 25.27 -4.58
CA ALA A 67 -6.00 25.31 -3.57
C ALA A 67 -5.28 23.98 -3.41
N LEU A 68 -6.01 22.86 -3.44
CA LEU A 68 -5.42 21.50 -3.43
C LEU A 68 -4.53 21.29 -4.68
N GLY A 69 -5.03 21.69 -5.86
CA GLY A 69 -4.28 21.56 -7.11
C GLY A 69 -2.97 22.36 -7.10
N ASP A 70 -3.00 23.59 -6.62
CA ASP A 70 -1.81 24.44 -6.52
C ASP A 70 -0.80 23.86 -5.51
N SER A 71 -1.27 23.42 -4.34
CA SER A 71 -0.44 22.80 -3.32
C SER A 71 0.20 21.48 -3.80
N LEU A 72 -0.55 20.67 -4.54
CA LEU A 72 -0.03 19.45 -5.18
C LEU A 72 1.09 19.78 -6.17
N ILE A 73 0.87 20.75 -7.07
CA ILE A 73 1.87 21.15 -8.07
C ILE A 73 3.15 21.63 -7.38
N GLU A 74 3.02 22.46 -6.36
CA GLU A 74 4.15 22.99 -5.60
C GLU A 74 4.91 21.87 -4.87
N SER A 75 4.20 20.99 -4.16
CA SER A 75 4.83 19.92 -3.41
C SER A 75 5.50 18.88 -4.33
N ILE A 76 4.85 18.48 -5.43
CA ILE A 76 5.47 17.60 -6.43
C ILE A 76 6.74 18.23 -7.01
N ALA A 77 6.73 19.54 -7.29
CA ALA A 77 7.91 20.24 -7.79
C ALA A 77 9.06 20.25 -6.78
N ARG A 78 8.75 20.41 -5.49
CA ARG A 78 9.72 20.40 -4.38
C ARG A 78 10.41 19.05 -4.21
N HIS A 79 9.64 17.97 -4.34
CA HIS A 79 10.11 16.59 -4.16
C HIS A 79 10.52 15.90 -5.46
N ARG A 80 10.63 16.63 -6.55
CA ARG A 80 10.96 16.09 -7.87
C ARG A 80 12.32 15.38 -7.86
N GLY A 81 12.37 14.20 -8.52
CA GLY A 81 13.56 13.39 -8.61
C GLY A 81 13.68 12.64 -9.95
N PRO A 82 14.59 11.65 -10.04
CA PRO A 82 14.66 10.78 -11.21
C PRO A 82 13.34 10.03 -11.40
N ALA A 83 12.85 9.98 -12.64
CA ALA A 83 11.63 9.24 -12.97
C ALA A 83 11.80 7.74 -12.61
N ARG A 84 10.76 7.17 -12.03
CA ARG A 84 10.68 5.74 -11.68
C ARG A 84 9.62 5.07 -12.55
N LEU A 85 9.88 3.82 -12.91
CA LEU A 85 8.83 2.96 -13.47
C LEU A 85 7.83 2.63 -12.36
N ALA A 86 6.54 2.65 -12.70
CA ALA A 86 5.51 2.20 -11.77
C ALA A 86 5.82 0.76 -11.34
N VAL A 87 5.92 0.52 -10.04
CA VAL A 87 6.07 -0.83 -9.51
C VAL A 87 4.70 -1.48 -9.64
N THR A 88 4.61 -2.46 -10.53
CA THR A 88 3.44 -3.35 -10.57
C THR A 88 3.36 -4.05 -9.23
N ALA A 89 2.21 -3.96 -8.57
CA ALA A 89 1.97 -4.57 -7.27
C ALA A 89 1.92 -6.11 -7.39
N ALA A 90 3.06 -6.74 -7.67
CA ALA A 90 3.20 -8.20 -7.72
C ALA A 90 2.69 -8.86 -6.41
N ALA A 91 2.74 -8.12 -5.30
CA ALA A 91 2.21 -8.55 -4.03
C ALA A 91 0.71 -8.90 -4.09
N TYR A 92 -0.09 -8.20 -4.89
CA TYR A 92 -1.53 -8.43 -4.99
C TYR A 92 -1.93 -9.50 -6.03
N ALA A 93 -0.97 -10.05 -6.76
CA ALA A 93 -1.20 -11.15 -7.70
C ALA A 93 -1.10 -12.54 -7.05
N VAL A 94 -0.72 -12.60 -5.77
CA VAL A 94 -0.57 -13.86 -5.03
C VAL A 94 -1.91 -14.27 -4.44
N THR A 95 -2.31 -15.52 -4.65
CA THR A 95 -3.52 -16.11 -4.07
C THR A 95 -3.12 -17.36 -3.29
N PRO A 96 -2.88 -17.24 -1.97
CA PRO A 96 -2.54 -18.37 -1.12
C PRO A 96 -3.71 -19.37 -0.99
N GLU A 97 -3.38 -20.63 -0.73
CA GLU A 97 -4.37 -21.66 -0.40
C GLU A 97 -4.93 -21.43 1.02
N GLN A 98 -6.24 -21.40 1.16
CA GLN A 98 -6.92 -21.41 2.46
C GLN A 98 -6.92 -22.83 3.02
N ALA A 99 -6.01 -23.11 3.96
CA ALA A 99 -5.86 -24.43 4.57
C ALA A 99 -6.77 -24.64 5.79
N VAL A 100 -7.07 -23.56 6.52
CA VAL A 100 -7.91 -23.55 7.72
C VAL A 100 -8.83 -22.34 7.65
N ALA A 101 -10.06 -22.43 8.17
CA ALA A 101 -10.96 -21.29 8.18
C ALA A 101 -10.33 -20.11 8.98
N PRO A 102 -10.46 -18.85 8.52
CA PRO A 102 -9.78 -17.69 9.14
C PRO A 102 -10.08 -17.56 10.64
N ARG A 103 -11.32 -17.81 11.03
CA ARG A 103 -11.73 -17.77 12.44
C ARG A 103 -11.00 -18.81 13.28
N ASP A 104 -10.91 -20.03 12.76
CA ASP A 104 -10.28 -21.14 13.50
C ASP A 104 -8.78 -20.91 13.63
N ALA A 105 -8.15 -20.40 12.57
CA ALA A 105 -6.75 -20.01 12.61
C ALA A 105 -6.47 -18.85 13.58
N PHE A 106 -7.38 -17.88 13.66
CA PHE A 106 -7.21 -16.72 14.55
C PHE A 106 -7.24 -17.10 16.03
N PHE A 107 -8.07 -18.09 16.41
CA PHE A 107 -8.23 -18.54 17.79
C PHE A 107 -7.36 -19.77 18.15
N ALA A 108 -6.66 -20.35 17.20
CA ALA A 108 -5.76 -21.48 17.43
C ALA A 108 -4.49 -21.08 18.19
N GLU A 109 -3.81 -22.07 18.76
CA GLU A 109 -2.46 -21.86 19.29
C GLU A 109 -1.50 -21.47 18.17
N ARG A 110 -0.68 -20.48 18.44
CA ARG A 110 0.23 -19.88 17.47
C ARG A 110 1.63 -19.72 18.04
N GLU A 111 2.60 -19.66 17.17
CA GLU A 111 4.00 -19.41 17.49
C GLU A 111 4.63 -18.43 16.50
N ALA A 112 5.57 -17.62 16.97
CA ALA A 112 6.35 -16.74 16.11
C ALA A 112 7.53 -17.52 15.53
N LEU A 113 7.63 -17.57 14.21
CA LEU A 113 8.72 -18.22 13.50
C LEU A 113 9.53 -17.20 12.71
N PRO A 114 10.85 -17.36 12.59
CA PRO A 114 11.64 -16.59 11.63
C PRO A 114 11.03 -16.71 10.24
N ILE A 115 10.94 -15.60 9.50
CA ILE A 115 10.26 -15.55 8.19
C ILE A 115 10.76 -16.63 7.22
N GLY A 116 12.06 -16.93 7.21
CA GLY A 116 12.65 -17.97 6.37
C GLY A 116 12.27 -19.40 6.74
N ALA A 117 11.66 -19.63 7.92
CA ALA A 117 11.20 -20.94 8.39
C ALA A 117 9.68 -21.12 8.23
N THR A 118 8.98 -20.17 7.61
CA THR A 118 7.51 -20.19 7.55
C THR A 118 6.95 -20.80 6.28
N GLU A 119 7.76 -21.07 5.27
CA GLU A 119 7.29 -21.69 4.03
C GLU A 119 6.60 -23.05 4.30
N GLY A 120 5.39 -23.22 3.77
CA GLY A 120 4.54 -24.38 4.01
C GLY A 120 3.70 -24.33 5.29
N ARG A 121 4.01 -23.45 6.24
CA ARG A 121 3.22 -23.24 7.48
C ARG A 121 1.91 -22.51 7.16
N VAL A 122 0.99 -22.56 8.10
CA VAL A 122 -0.31 -21.87 8.02
C VAL A 122 -0.23 -20.58 8.85
N SER A 123 -0.58 -19.45 8.25
CA SER A 123 -0.57 -18.15 8.95
C SER A 123 -1.63 -18.09 10.05
N ALA A 124 -1.26 -17.48 11.17
CA ALA A 124 -2.18 -17.12 12.26
C ALA A 124 -2.47 -15.61 12.30
N GLU A 125 -1.93 -14.84 11.36
CA GLU A 125 -2.09 -13.39 11.30
C GLU A 125 -2.39 -12.88 9.91
N LEU A 126 -2.89 -11.65 9.86
CA LEU A 126 -3.10 -10.89 8.63
C LEU A 126 -1.84 -10.10 8.33
N VAL A 127 -1.39 -10.14 7.07
CA VAL A 127 -0.24 -9.36 6.59
C VAL A 127 -0.65 -8.62 5.33
N ALA A 128 -0.66 -7.29 5.39
CA ALA A 128 -1.07 -6.46 4.28
C ALA A 128 -0.04 -5.34 4.02
N PRO A 129 0.52 -5.24 2.82
CA PRO A 129 1.19 -4.02 2.39
C PRO A 129 0.20 -2.85 2.38
N TYR A 130 0.58 -1.72 2.97
CA TYR A 130 -0.28 -0.56 3.08
C TYR A 130 0.43 0.70 2.56
N PRO A 131 -0.22 1.48 1.72
CA PRO A 131 -1.54 1.34 1.12
C PRO A 131 -1.64 0.24 0.04
N PRO A 132 -2.84 -0.21 -0.38
CA PRO A 132 -4.17 0.10 0.13
C PRO A 132 -4.61 -0.79 1.30
N GLY A 133 -3.78 -1.75 1.74
CA GLY A 133 -4.11 -2.65 2.83
C GLY A 133 -4.83 -3.93 2.40
N ILE A 134 -4.69 -4.33 1.14
CA ILE A 134 -5.17 -5.63 0.66
C ILE A 134 -4.25 -6.72 1.22
N PRO A 135 -4.81 -7.72 1.92
CA PRO A 135 -4.00 -8.80 2.46
C PRO A 135 -3.26 -9.58 1.36
N VAL A 136 -1.98 -9.81 1.58
CA VAL A 136 -1.17 -10.77 0.82
C VAL A 136 -1.19 -12.14 1.50
N LEU A 137 -1.47 -12.14 2.81
CA LEU A 137 -1.60 -13.33 3.61
C LEU A 137 -2.63 -13.07 4.72
N ALA A 138 -3.60 -13.96 4.85
CA ALA A 138 -4.63 -13.92 5.88
C ALA A 138 -4.53 -15.11 6.84
N PRO A 139 -5.16 -15.04 8.04
CA PRO A 139 -5.20 -16.17 8.94
C PRO A 139 -5.80 -17.42 8.26
N GLY A 140 -5.15 -18.55 8.42
CA GLY A 140 -5.55 -19.83 7.84
C GLY A 140 -5.03 -20.09 6.44
N GLU A 141 -4.35 -19.14 5.83
CA GLU A 141 -3.71 -19.33 4.53
C GLU A 141 -2.31 -19.92 4.67
N ARG A 142 -1.94 -20.71 3.67
CA ARG A 142 -0.62 -21.35 3.61
C ARG A 142 0.44 -20.37 3.10
N VAL A 143 1.51 -20.24 3.85
CA VAL A 143 2.67 -19.45 3.45
C VAL A 143 3.40 -20.15 2.31
N THR A 144 3.40 -19.57 1.13
CA THR A 144 4.12 -20.08 -0.04
C THR A 144 5.36 -19.25 -0.33
N ARG A 145 6.26 -19.79 -1.16
CA ARG A 145 7.41 -19.01 -1.64
C ARG A 145 6.97 -17.72 -2.33
N SER A 146 5.92 -17.77 -3.14
CA SER A 146 5.40 -16.57 -3.82
C SER A 146 4.89 -15.49 -2.84
N VAL A 147 4.27 -15.89 -1.72
CA VAL A 147 3.88 -14.98 -0.63
C VAL A 147 5.13 -14.31 -0.04
N LEU A 148 6.15 -15.10 0.31
CA LEU A 148 7.39 -14.58 0.89
C LEU A 148 8.12 -13.62 -0.05
N ASP A 149 8.21 -13.95 -1.33
CA ASP A 149 8.83 -13.11 -2.34
C ASP A 149 8.05 -11.80 -2.55
N ALA A 150 6.72 -11.88 -2.54
CA ALA A 150 5.84 -10.72 -2.63
C ALA A 150 6.01 -9.77 -1.43
N LEU A 151 6.05 -10.29 -0.21
CA LEU A 151 6.28 -9.51 1.00
C LEU A 151 7.69 -8.89 1.05
N ALA A 152 8.70 -9.65 0.62
CA ALA A 152 10.07 -9.15 0.52
C ALA A 152 10.19 -8.01 -0.50
N SER A 153 9.52 -8.14 -1.65
CA SER A 153 9.46 -7.10 -2.68
C SER A 153 8.77 -5.83 -2.19
N ALA A 154 7.64 -5.97 -1.48
CA ALA A 154 6.93 -4.84 -0.90
C ALA A 154 7.81 -4.07 0.08
N ARG A 155 8.51 -4.76 0.98
CA ARG A 155 9.47 -4.14 1.92
C ARG A 155 10.63 -3.45 1.19
N ALA A 156 11.23 -4.11 0.22
CA ALA A 156 12.34 -3.53 -0.56
C ALA A 156 11.91 -2.25 -1.30
N SER A 157 10.62 -2.14 -1.64
CA SER A 157 10.02 -0.94 -2.24
C SER A 157 9.66 0.14 -1.23
N GLY A 158 9.92 -0.06 0.08
CA GLY A 158 9.59 0.89 1.14
C GLY A 158 8.11 0.90 1.53
N ILE A 159 7.32 -0.08 1.08
CA ILE A 159 5.91 -0.19 1.44
C ILE A 159 5.79 -0.64 2.90
N ARG A 160 4.98 0.07 3.67
CA ARG A 160 4.69 -0.28 5.06
C ARG A 160 3.90 -1.59 5.13
N ILE A 161 4.24 -2.45 6.07
CA ILE A 161 3.45 -3.65 6.37
C ILE A 161 2.50 -3.35 7.52
N ALA A 162 1.22 -3.60 7.31
CA ALA A 162 0.16 -3.42 8.30
C ALA A 162 -0.35 -4.78 8.78
N TYR A 163 -0.89 -4.78 10.01
CA TYR A 163 -1.56 -5.89 10.69
C TYR A 163 -0.65 -7.06 11.11
N ALA A 164 0.57 -7.15 10.64
CA ALA A 164 1.53 -8.13 11.13
C ALA A 164 1.94 -7.80 12.57
N ALA A 165 2.10 -8.83 13.39
CA ALA A 165 2.60 -8.70 14.76
C ALA A 165 4.03 -8.13 14.77
N ASP A 166 4.83 -8.51 13.79
CA ASP A 166 6.14 -7.92 13.51
C ASP A 166 6.13 -7.19 12.17
N PRO A 167 5.94 -5.86 12.15
CA PRO A 167 5.91 -5.08 10.90
C PRO A 167 7.25 -5.08 10.15
N THR A 168 8.34 -5.53 10.78
CA THR A 168 9.63 -5.72 10.09
C THR A 168 9.67 -7.02 9.30
N LEU A 169 8.69 -7.91 9.48
CA LEU A 169 8.65 -9.25 8.91
C LEU A 169 9.93 -10.06 9.15
N SER A 170 10.60 -9.85 10.29
CA SER A 170 11.67 -10.74 10.74
C SER A 170 11.09 -12.06 11.22
N THR A 171 9.87 -11.99 11.76
CA THR A 171 9.07 -13.14 12.18
C THR A 171 7.67 -13.08 11.60
N LEU A 172 6.99 -14.23 11.56
CA LEU A 172 5.58 -14.37 11.20
C LEU A 172 4.90 -15.29 12.21
N LEU A 173 3.67 -14.93 12.61
CA LEU A 173 2.86 -15.82 13.44
C LEU A 173 2.25 -16.92 12.58
N CYS A 174 2.56 -18.16 12.93
CA CYS A 174 2.00 -19.35 12.30
C CYS A 174 1.23 -20.19 13.32
N LEU A 175 0.32 -21.01 12.84
CA LEU A 175 -0.30 -22.03 13.68
C LEU A 175 0.77 -22.98 14.20
N ARG A 176 0.64 -23.37 15.50
CA ARG A 176 1.49 -24.38 16.06
C ARG A 176 1.18 -25.75 15.43
N ASP A 177 2.20 -26.49 15.05
CA ASP A 177 2.03 -27.87 14.63
C ASP A 177 1.52 -28.69 15.82
N GLY A 178 0.43 -29.43 15.61
CA GLY A 178 -0.20 -30.28 16.60
C GLY A 178 0.58 -31.61 16.84
#